data_d7a7447fce59fcf4f4fe31091736428e
#
_entry.id   d7a7447fce59fcf4f4fe31091736428e
#
_cell.length_a   1.000
_cell.length_b   1.000
_cell.length_c   1.000
_cell.angle_alpha   90.00
_cell.angle_beta   90.00
_cell.angle_gamma   90.00
#
_symmetry.space_group_name_H-M   'P 1'
#
loop_
_entity.id
_entity.type
_entity.pdbx_description
1 polymer ?
#
loop_
_entity_poly.entity_id
_entity_poly.type
_entity_poly.pdbx_seq_one_letter_code
_entity_poly.pdbx_strand_id
1 'polypeptide(L)'
;VTIVKADADRLPVMRLALVSEKLSQESLTRLAEEDLSAELTSIPGVATVELFGDQEQVLRVVVDPIRLASYGLSIDEVANVLSSLSLDVPAGSFKSNDQLLMVRADASVWRPEAVERLAIRNDIKLGDVGQAFYGPAEAESYSLLNGRKVVGIGIVRRAQSNTIAISEAVQEAVERLNRRMRDVELIVISDDAQFIRSSVREVVVSLSIAVLVVIGVIFVFMGALRSTLIPAIAIPIALSGTIAAIWLLGFSINILTLLALVLATGMIVD
;
A
#
# COMPACT_ATOMS: atom_id res chain seq x y z
N VAL A 1 17.90 -11.54 -13.56
CA VAL A 1 17.88 -10.08 -13.34
C VAL A 1 16.48 -9.59 -13.66
N THR A 2 15.72 -9.25 -12.63
CA THR A 2 14.37 -8.69 -12.80
C THR A 2 14.51 -7.17 -12.93
N ILE A 3 14.16 -6.61 -14.08
CA ILE A 3 14.13 -5.16 -14.27
C ILE A 3 12.80 -4.66 -13.74
N VAL A 4 12.82 -3.99 -12.59
CA VAL A 4 11.65 -3.31 -12.05
C VAL A 4 11.67 -1.87 -12.55
N LYS A 5 10.66 -1.49 -13.33
CA LYS A 5 10.46 -0.10 -13.73
C LYS A 5 10.04 0.69 -12.48
N ALA A 6 10.86 1.66 -12.10
CA ALA A 6 10.50 2.60 -11.05
C ALA A 6 9.33 3.47 -11.55
N ASP A 7 8.16 3.27 -10.99
CA ASP A 7 6.96 4.04 -11.29
C ASP A 7 6.60 4.88 -10.07
N ALA A 8 6.53 6.19 -10.22
CA ALA A 8 6.15 7.09 -9.14
C ALA A 8 4.71 6.82 -8.63
N ASP A 9 3.87 6.22 -9.47
CA ASP A 9 2.51 5.82 -9.09
C ASP A 9 2.46 4.58 -8.17
N ARG A 10 3.59 3.91 -7.95
CA ARG A 10 3.70 2.78 -7.00
C ARG A 10 4.00 3.19 -5.56
N LEU A 11 4.30 4.45 -5.32
CA LEU A 11 4.51 4.90 -3.95
C LEU A 11 3.17 4.97 -3.20
N PRO A 12 3.12 4.53 -1.94
CA PRO A 12 1.93 4.66 -1.12
C PRO A 12 1.54 6.13 -0.94
N VAL A 13 0.29 6.47 -1.28
CA VAL A 13 -0.29 7.81 -1.10
C VAL A 13 -0.75 8.07 0.33
N MET A 14 -0.91 7.00 1.11
CA MET A 14 -1.24 7.08 2.52
C MET A 14 -0.51 5.96 3.26
N ARG A 15 0.03 6.25 4.44
CA ARG A 15 0.67 5.28 5.30
C ARG A 15 -0.05 5.24 6.64
N LEU A 16 -0.37 4.03 7.06
CA LEU A 16 -0.98 3.75 8.34
C LEU A 16 -0.03 2.92 9.17
N ALA A 17 -0.19 2.95 10.48
CA ALA A 17 0.48 2.04 11.41
C ALA A 17 -0.55 1.29 12.24
N LEU A 18 -0.41 -0.02 12.28
CA LEU A 18 -1.18 -0.88 13.14
C LEU A 18 -0.42 -1.10 14.44
N VAL A 19 -0.99 -0.66 15.54
CA VAL A 19 -0.36 -0.63 16.86
C VAL A 19 -1.18 -1.47 17.84
N SER A 20 -0.50 -2.23 18.68
CA SER A 20 -1.11 -2.88 19.85
C SER A 20 -0.11 -2.94 21.00
N GLU A 21 -0.61 -2.88 22.21
CA GLU A 21 0.19 -3.13 23.42
C GLU A 21 0.09 -4.59 23.90
N LYS A 22 -0.90 -5.34 23.38
CA LYS A 22 -1.23 -6.70 23.86
C LYS A 22 -0.88 -7.79 22.86
N LEU A 23 -0.93 -7.49 21.56
CA LEU A 23 -0.72 -8.48 20.51
C LEU A 23 0.75 -8.54 20.10
N SER A 24 1.20 -9.75 19.76
CA SER A 24 2.52 -9.97 19.17
C SER A 24 2.56 -9.44 17.72
N GLN A 25 3.78 -9.18 17.22
CA GLN A 25 3.99 -8.71 15.84
C GLN A 25 3.37 -9.66 14.81
N GLU A 26 3.49 -10.97 15.03
CA GLU A 26 2.89 -12.01 14.18
C GLU A 26 1.36 -11.92 14.14
N SER A 27 0.73 -11.70 15.32
CA SER A 27 -0.73 -11.55 15.40
C SER A 27 -1.21 -10.28 14.70
N LEU A 28 -0.43 -9.19 14.79
CA LEU A 28 -0.69 -7.95 14.08
C LEU A 28 -0.53 -8.13 12.57
N THR A 29 0.51 -8.83 12.13
CA THR A 29 0.73 -9.16 10.71
C THR A 29 -0.45 -9.94 10.15
N ARG A 30 -0.85 -11.01 10.83
CA ARG A 30 -1.98 -11.83 10.40
C ARG A 30 -3.29 -11.02 10.31
N LEU A 31 -3.58 -10.17 11.31
CA LEU A 31 -4.73 -9.28 11.28
C LEU A 31 -4.67 -8.29 10.11
N ALA A 32 -3.47 -7.75 9.82
CA ALA A 32 -3.27 -6.84 8.70
C ALA A 32 -3.50 -7.54 7.35
N GLU A 33 -3.04 -8.78 7.19
CA GLU A 33 -3.15 -9.56 5.96
C GLU A 33 -4.57 -10.07 5.71
N GLU A 34 -5.16 -10.75 6.71
CA GLU A 34 -6.42 -11.46 6.54
C GLU A 34 -7.62 -10.51 6.55
N ASP A 35 -7.63 -9.53 7.46
CA ASP A 35 -8.81 -8.67 7.67
C ASP A 35 -8.66 -7.28 7.04
N LEU A 36 -7.55 -6.58 7.35
CA LEU A 36 -7.42 -5.17 6.99
C LEU A 36 -7.09 -4.97 5.52
N SER A 37 -6.18 -5.78 4.96
CA SER A 37 -5.78 -5.65 3.55
C SER A 37 -6.95 -5.85 2.60
N ALA A 38 -7.83 -6.80 2.86
CA ALA A 38 -9.00 -7.06 2.04
C ALA A 38 -9.98 -5.88 2.09
N GLU A 39 -10.28 -5.35 3.29
CA GLU A 39 -11.19 -4.21 3.47
C GLU A 39 -10.64 -2.93 2.83
N LEU A 40 -9.36 -2.62 3.04
CA LEU A 40 -8.71 -1.44 2.47
C LEU A 40 -8.55 -1.54 0.94
N THR A 41 -8.26 -2.72 0.39
CA THR A 41 -8.17 -2.93 -1.07
C THR A 41 -9.53 -2.80 -1.74
N SER A 42 -10.64 -3.05 -1.04
CA SER A 42 -12.00 -2.91 -1.59
C SER A 42 -12.39 -1.46 -1.85
N ILE A 43 -11.64 -0.48 -1.31
CA ILE A 43 -11.92 0.95 -1.48
C ILE A 43 -11.70 1.36 -2.95
N PRO A 44 -12.66 2.04 -3.59
CA PRO A 44 -12.52 2.48 -4.97
C PRO A 44 -11.29 3.37 -5.17
N GLY A 45 -10.45 3.01 -6.15
CA GLY A 45 -9.21 3.75 -6.46
C GLY A 45 -7.95 3.19 -5.79
N VAL A 46 -8.07 2.30 -4.81
CA VAL A 46 -6.93 1.57 -4.25
C VAL A 46 -6.50 0.47 -5.21
N ALA A 47 -5.22 0.39 -5.53
CA ALA A 47 -4.63 -0.66 -6.36
C ALA A 47 -4.22 -1.86 -5.53
N THR A 48 -3.45 -1.61 -4.48
CA THR A 48 -2.92 -2.63 -3.58
C THR A 48 -2.62 -2.02 -2.21
N VAL A 49 -2.53 -2.89 -1.23
CA VAL A 49 -2.10 -2.58 0.13
C VAL A 49 -0.77 -3.28 0.35
N GLU A 50 0.25 -2.54 0.74
CA GLU A 50 1.59 -3.04 1.03
C GLU A 50 1.81 -3.07 2.53
N LEU A 51 2.41 -4.14 3.04
CA LEU A 51 2.77 -4.26 4.45
C LEU A 51 4.26 -4.00 4.64
N PHE A 52 4.62 -3.41 5.76
CA PHE A 52 5.99 -3.08 6.14
C PHE A 52 6.25 -3.45 7.60
N GLY A 53 7.39 -4.08 7.86
CA GLY A 53 7.71 -4.58 9.19
C GLY A 53 6.79 -5.71 9.64
N ASP A 54 6.13 -6.34 8.69
CA ASP A 54 5.37 -7.57 8.84
C ASP A 54 6.31 -8.72 9.23
N GLN A 55 5.75 -9.68 9.92
CA GLN A 55 6.48 -10.86 10.37
C GLN A 55 5.58 -12.08 10.18
N GLU A 56 5.68 -12.66 8.98
CA GLU A 56 4.93 -13.87 8.65
C GLU A 56 5.31 -15.02 9.56
N GLN A 57 4.35 -15.86 9.85
CA GLN A 57 4.58 -17.13 10.53
C GLN A 57 4.96 -18.18 9.51
N VAL A 58 6.18 -18.69 9.61
CA VAL A 58 6.69 -19.76 8.74
C VAL A 58 6.95 -21.04 9.52
N LEU A 59 6.87 -22.17 8.84
CA LEU A 59 7.29 -23.44 9.41
C LEU A 59 8.82 -23.52 9.34
N ARG A 60 9.47 -23.41 10.50
CA ARG A 60 10.93 -23.51 10.62
C ARG A 60 11.36 -24.93 10.93
N VAL A 61 12.38 -25.37 10.22
CA VAL A 61 13.06 -26.62 10.49
C VAL A 61 14.47 -26.30 10.93
N VAL A 62 14.77 -26.58 12.19
CA VAL A 62 16.12 -26.39 12.77
C VAL A 62 16.77 -27.75 12.92
N VAL A 63 17.87 -27.94 12.22
CA VAL A 63 18.61 -29.20 12.17
C VAL A 63 19.85 -29.10 13.06
N ASP A 64 20.11 -30.17 13.84
CA ASP A 64 21.29 -30.28 14.69
C ASP A 64 22.46 -30.86 13.86
N PRO A 65 23.54 -30.10 13.63
CA PRO A 65 24.69 -30.55 12.85
C PRO A 65 25.38 -31.78 13.42
N ILE A 66 25.39 -31.95 14.75
CA ILE A 66 26.04 -33.09 15.43
C ILE A 66 25.21 -34.36 15.16
N ARG A 67 23.91 -34.27 15.30
CA ARG A 67 23.00 -35.40 14.97
C ARG A 67 23.06 -35.76 13.51
N LEU A 68 23.03 -34.77 12.60
CA LEU A 68 23.22 -35.00 11.16
C LEU A 68 24.49 -35.80 10.87
N ALA A 69 25.62 -35.38 11.42
CA ALA A 69 26.91 -36.05 11.25
C ALA A 69 26.90 -37.45 11.84
N SER A 70 26.23 -37.69 12.98
CA SER A 70 26.15 -39.02 13.63
C SER A 70 25.37 -40.05 12.78
N TYR A 71 24.36 -39.57 12.02
CA TYR A 71 23.60 -40.38 11.07
C TYR A 71 24.23 -40.44 9.67
N GLY A 72 25.35 -39.77 9.44
CA GLY A 72 26.01 -39.68 8.13
C GLY A 72 25.17 -38.99 7.07
N LEU A 73 24.33 -38.04 7.47
CA LEU A 73 23.47 -37.26 6.59
C LEU A 73 24.12 -35.89 6.29
N SER A 74 23.86 -35.37 5.08
CA SER A 74 24.22 -34.02 4.69
C SER A 74 23.01 -33.08 4.80
N ILE A 75 23.27 -31.78 4.94
CA ILE A 75 22.22 -30.75 4.95
C ILE A 75 21.46 -30.73 3.62
N ASP A 76 22.14 -31.04 2.51
CA ASP A 76 21.54 -31.09 1.17
C ASP A 76 20.49 -32.18 1.04
N GLU A 77 20.68 -33.31 1.73
CA GLU A 77 19.67 -34.41 1.73
C GLU A 77 18.40 -33.95 2.43
N VAL A 78 18.53 -33.22 3.55
CA VAL A 78 17.39 -32.61 4.26
C VAL A 78 16.70 -31.56 3.36
N ALA A 79 17.48 -30.67 2.75
CA ALA A 79 16.97 -29.64 1.88
C ALA A 79 16.22 -30.22 0.66
N ASN A 80 16.74 -31.29 0.05
CA ASN A 80 16.09 -31.97 -1.06
C ASN A 80 14.75 -32.61 -0.66
N VAL A 81 14.68 -33.23 0.51
CA VAL A 81 13.43 -33.81 1.01
C VAL A 81 12.42 -32.69 1.25
N LEU A 82 12.80 -31.60 1.91
CA LEU A 82 11.91 -30.45 2.16
C LEU A 82 11.46 -29.79 0.84
N SER A 83 12.36 -29.62 -0.13
CA SER A 83 12.06 -29.04 -1.44
C SER A 83 11.09 -29.92 -2.25
N SER A 84 11.21 -31.27 -2.13
CA SER A 84 10.31 -32.18 -2.80
C SER A 84 8.86 -32.11 -2.30
N LEU A 85 8.67 -31.56 -1.10
CA LEU A 85 7.36 -31.40 -0.48
C LEU A 85 6.64 -30.11 -0.98
N SER A 86 7.38 -29.13 -1.45
CA SER A 86 6.82 -27.89 -2.02
C SER A 86 6.28 -28.08 -3.45
N LEU A 87 6.33 -29.27 -4.00
CA LEU A 87 5.81 -29.57 -5.33
C LEU A 87 4.28 -29.64 -5.30
N ASP A 88 3.66 -28.60 -5.81
CA ASP A 88 2.26 -28.57 -6.24
C ASP A 88 2.13 -29.53 -7.45
N VAL A 89 1.97 -30.83 -7.17
CA VAL A 89 1.91 -31.84 -8.21
C VAL A 89 0.48 -31.89 -8.74
N PRO A 90 0.24 -31.52 -10.02
CA PRO A 90 -1.05 -31.78 -10.62
C PRO A 90 -1.30 -33.31 -10.64
N ALA A 91 -2.23 -33.75 -9.83
CA ALA A 91 -2.53 -35.18 -9.65
C ALA A 91 -3.21 -35.81 -10.88
N GLY A 92 -3.42 -35.03 -11.94
CA GLY A 92 -3.99 -35.50 -13.20
C GLY A 92 -5.26 -34.74 -13.61
N SER A 93 -5.64 -34.89 -14.86
CA SER A 93 -6.91 -34.36 -15.38
C SER A 93 -7.80 -35.51 -15.83
N PHE A 94 -9.03 -35.54 -15.34
CA PHE A 94 -10.07 -36.42 -15.87
C PHE A 94 -10.87 -35.65 -16.93
N LYS A 95 -10.83 -36.17 -18.16
CA LYS A 95 -11.59 -35.61 -19.27
C LYS A 95 -12.84 -36.45 -19.47
N SER A 96 -13.99 -35.89 -19.13
CA SER A 96 -15.30 -36.43 -19.54
C SER A 96 -15.81 -35.61 -20.74
N ASN A 97 -16.79 -36.14 -21.47
CA ASN A 97 -17.27 -35.50 -22.71
C ASN A 97 -17.76 -34.04 -22.55
N ASP A 98 -18.08 -33.61 -21.34
CA ASP A 98 -18.61 -32.24 -21.05
C ASP A 98 -17.87 -31.46 -19.97
N GLN A 99 -16.89 -32.06 -19.26
CA GLN A 99 -16.19 -31.39 -18.17
C GLN A 99 -14.72 -31.82 -18.09
N LEU A 100 -13.83 -30.83 -17.93
CA LEU A 100 -12.44 -31.02 -17.58
C LEU A 100 -12.28 -30.84 -16.07
N LEU A 101 -12.17 -31.93 -15.32
CA LEU A 101 -11.92 -31.90 -13.88
C LEU A 101 -10.41 -31.96 -13.66
N MET A 102 -9.81 -30.86 -13.24
CA MET A 102 -8.43 -30.84 -12.72
C MET A 102 -8.48 -31.22 -11.23
N VAL A 103 -7.88 -32.33 -10.91
CA VAL A 103 -7.66 -32.71 -9.51
C VAL A 103 -6.32 -32.17 -9.09
N ARG A 104 -6.35 -31.21 -8.17
CA ARG A 104 -5.19 -30.63 -7.52
C ARG A 104 -5.07 -31.27 -6.14
N ALA A 105 -4.00 -31.98 -5.87
CA ALA A 105 -3.71 -32.42 -4.51
C ALA A 105 -3.07 -31.25 -3.77
N ASP A 106 -3.85 -30.57 -2.95
CA ASP A 106 -3.35 -29.52 -2.08
C ASP A 106 -2.76 -30.17 -0.82
N ALA A 107 -1.43 -30.34 -0.84
CA ALA A 107 -0.66 -30.91 0.28
C ALA A 107 -0.17 -29.81 1.25
N SER A 108 -0.74 -28.63 1.24
CA SER A 108 -0.21 -27.41 1.86
C SER A 108 -0.45 -27.28 3.37
N VAL A 109 -1.05 -28.26 4.05
CA VAL A 109 -1.20 -28.19 5.52
C VAL A 109 -0.03 -28.87 6.22
N TRP A 110 1.05 -28.14 6.33
CA TRP A 110 2.27 -28.60 6.98
C TRP A 110 2.19 -28.43 8.49
N ARG A 111 1.77 -29.44 9.22
CA ARG A 111 1.88 -29.43 10.67
C ARG A 111 3.31 -29.81 11.08
N PRO A 112 3.91 -29.15 12.08
CA PRO A 112 5.27 -29.45 12.55
C PRO A 112 5.49 -30.96 12.78
N GLU A 113 4.52 -31.62 13.41
CA GLU A 113 4.60 -33.05 13.73
C GLU A 113 4.58 -33.95 12.47
N ALA A 114 3.95 -33.49 11.40
CA ALA A 114 3.93 -34.20 10.13
C ALA A 114 5.29 -34.09 9.42
N VAL A 115 5.89 -32.88 9.47
CA VAL A 115 7.21 -32.63 8.91
C VAL A 115 8.30 -33.39 9.66
N GLU A 116 8.23 -33.47 10.99
CA GLU A 116 9.17 -34.25 11.80
C GLU A 116 9.12 -35.77 11.50
N ARG A 117 7.98 -36.27 11.03
CA ARG A 117 7.82 -37.69 10.64
C ARG A 117 8.35 -38.03 9.26
N LEU A 118 8.79 -37.06 8.49
CA LEU A 118 9.30 -37.31 7.13
C LEU A 118 10.59 -38.10 7.19
N ALA A 119 10.65 -39.16 6.40
CA ALA A 119 11.85 -39.95 6.23
C ALA A 119 12.85 -39.22 5.31
N ILE A 120 14.06 -39.02 5.78
CA ILE A 120 15.17 -38.44 4.99
C ILE A 120 15.87 -39.54 4.22
N ARG A 121 16.26 -40.61 4.90
CA ARG A 121 16.91 -41.79 4.31
C ARG A 121 16.53 -43.02 5.12
N ASN A 122 16.03 -44.08 4.45
CA ASN A 122 15.57 -45.31 5.12
C ASN A 122 14.57 -44.99 6.25
N ASP A 123 14.91 -45.39 7.50
CA ASP A 123 14.07 -45.17 8.69
C ASP A 123 14.39 -43.88 9.46
N ILE A 124 15.41 -43.09 9.03
CA ILE A 124 15.79 -41.86 9.70
C ILE A 124 14.80 -40.75 9.36
N LYS A 125 14.14 -40.25 10.39
CA LYS A 125 13.15 -39.15 10.27
C LYS A 125 13.79 -37.80 10.52
N LEU A 126 13.13 -36.74 10.02
CA LEU A 126 13.57 -35.37 10.27
C LEU A 126 13.63 -35.05 11.78
N GLY A 127 12.68 -35.55 12.57
CA GLY A 127 12.63 -35.38 14.01
C GLY A 127 13.83 -36.02 14.76
N ASP A 128 14.52 -36.99 14.16
CA ASP A 128 15.71 -37.60 14.75
C ASP A 128 16.93 -36.67 14.68
N VAL A 129 16.98 -35.78 13.70
CA VAL A 129 18.09 -34.87 13.40
C VAL A 129 17.76 -33.40 13.59
N GLY A 130 16.49 -33.05 13.81
CA GLY A 130 16.06 -31.67 13.95
C GLY A 130 14.68 -31.54 14.58
N GLN A 131 14.18 -30.31 14.64
CA GLN A 131 12.85 -29.97 15.13
C GLN A 131 12.14 -29.06 14.14
N ALA A 132 10.84 -29.26 13.97
CA ALA A 132 9.98 -28.40 13.18
C ALA A 132 9.02 -27.65 14.11
N PHE A 133 8.89 -26.34 13.94
CA PHE A 133 7.96 -25.51 14.70
C PHE A 133 7.54 -24.29 13.89
N TYR A 134 6.37 -23.74 14.22
CA TYR A 134 6.00 -22.43 13.69
C TYR A 134 6.79 -21.33 14.40
N GLY A 135 7.42 -20.49 13.62
CA GLY A 135 8.16 -19.34 14.15
C GLY A 135 8.13 -18.18 13.17
N PRO A 136 8.53 -17.00 13.61
CA PRO A 136 8.56 -15.84 12.74
C PRO A 136 9.55 -16.04 11.60
N ALA A 137 9.19 -15.60 10.40
CA ALA A 137 10.14 -15.44 9.30
C ALA A 137 11.27 -14.48 9.71
N GLU A 138 12.40 -14.54 9.02
CA GLU A 138 13.41 -13.51 9.17
C GLU A 138 12.82 -12.18 8.72
N ALA A 139 12.88 -11.17 9.61
CA ALA A 139 12.30 -9.87 9.32
C ALA A 139 13.09 -9.21 8.18
N GLU A 140 12.45 -9.00 7.05
CA GLU A 140 13.03 -8.29 5.90
C GLU A 140 13.08 -6.77 6.13
N SER A 141 12.17 -6.25 6.95
CA SER A 141 12.05 -4.83 7.28
C SER A 141 11.57 -4.63 8.71
N TYR A 142 11.83 -3.45 9.25
CA TYR A 142 11.32 -3.03 10.55
C TYR A 142 10.58 -1.72 10.42
N SER A 143 9.33 -1.70 10.89
CA SER A 143 8.55 -0.47 11.04
C SER A 143 8.50 -0.08 12.51
N LEU A 144 8.90 1.16 12.79
CA LEU A 144 8.93 1.71 14.15
C LEU A 144 8.10 2.99 14.22
N LEU A 145 7.21 3.06 15.19
CA LEU A 145 6.48 4.27 15.54
C LEU A 145 6.84 4.65 16.98
N ASN A 146 7.50 5.79 17.18
CA ASN A 146 7.95 6.24 18.50
C ASN A 146 8.77 5.20 19.27
N GLY A 147 9.63 4.44 18.56
CA GLY A 147 10.48 3.40 19.15
C GLY A 147 9.77 2.05 19.41
N ARG A 148 8.48 1.94 19.13
CA ARG A 148 7.72 0.69 19.23
C ARG A 148 7.62 0.01 17.88
N LYS A 149 7.72 -1.31 17.84
CA LYS A 149 7.49 -2.09 16.62
C LYS A 149 6.01 -2.04 16.26
N VAL A 150 5.73 -1.79 14.99
CA VAL A 150 4.38 -1.70 14.42
C VAL A 150 4.34 -2.41 13.08
N VAL A 151 3.16 -2.76 12.61
CA VAL A 151 2.96 -3.14 11.20
C VAL A 151 2.56 -1.90 10.42
N GLY A 152 3.40 -1.48 9.49
CA GLY A 152 3.11 -0.40 8.56
C GLY A 152 2.21 -0.90 7.44
N ILE A 153 1.24 -0.09 7.05
CA ILE A 153 0.31 -0.38 5.96
C ILE A 153 0.39 0.78 4.96
N GLY A 154 0.81 0.50 3.74
CA GLY A 154 0.89 1.46 2.66
C GLY A 154 -0.27 1.31 1.69
N ILE A 155 -1.00 2.37 1.43
CA ILE A 155 -2.10 2.40 0.46
C ILE A 155 -1.57 2.90 -0.87
N VAL A 156 -1.53 2.03 -1.86
CA VAL A 156 -1.11 2.35 -3.23
C VAL A 156 -2.34 2.61 -4.09
N ARG A 157 -2.36 3.76 -4.77
CA ARG A 157 -3.47 4.14 -5.64
C ARG A 157 -3.39 3.50 -7.03
N ARG A 158 -4.51 3.37 -7.70
CA ARG A 158 -4.52 3.09 -9.15
C ARG A 158 -4.09 4.32 -9.92
N ALA A 159 -3.47 4.12 -11.07
CA ALA A 159 -3.15 5.21 -11.98
C ALA A 159 -4.40 6.08 -12.27
N GLN A 160 -4.22 7.40 -12.28
CA GLN A 160 -5.27 8.39 -12.53
C GLN A 160 -6.43 8.42 -11.53
N SER A 161 -6.36 7.71 -10.40
CA SER A 161 -7.40 7.79 -9.36
C SER A 161 -7.26 9.06 -8.51
N ASN A 162 -8.38 9.50 -7.93
CA ASN A 162 -8.45 10.70 -7.10
C ASN A 162 -7.89 10.40 -5.69
N THR A 163 -6.69 10.90 -5.40
CA THR A 163 -6.01 10.72 -4.11
C THR A 163 -6.81 11.28 -2.93
N ILE A 164 -7.53 12.39 -3.12
CA ILE A 164 -8.34 13.00 -2.04
C ILE A 164 -9.52 12.09 -1.70
N ALA A 165 -10.22 11.56 -2.70
CA ALA A 165 -11.33 10.65 -2.47
C ALA A 165 -10.89 9.32 -1.82
N ILE A 166 -9.72 8.80 -2.20
CA ILE A 166 -9.12 7.63 -1.55
C ILE A 166 -8.83 7.93 -0.09
N SER A 167 -8.18 9.08 0.20
CA SER A 167 -7.85 9.48 1.56
C SER A 167 -9.10 9.56 2.45
N GLU A 168 -10.17 10.18 1.97
CA GLU A 168 -11.44 10.30 2.70
C GLU A 168 -12.03 8.91 3.00
N ALA A 169 -12.12 8.06 1.99
CA ALA A 169 -12.67 6.71 2.15
C ALA A 169 -11.81 5.83 3.07
N VAL A 170 -10.47 5.96 3.01
CA VAL A 170 -9.55 5.24 3.91
C VAL A 170 -9.71 5.76 5.34
N GLN A 171 -9.80 7.07 5.56
CA GLN A 171 -10.01 7.64 6.90
C GLN A 171 -11.33 7.16 7.53
N GLU A 172 -12.42 7.13 6.75
CA GLU A 172 -13.68 6.56 7.21
C GLU A 172 -13.55 5.06 7.53
N ALA A 173 -12.80 4.31 6.72
CA ALA A 173 -12.54 2.89 6.98
C ALA A 173 -11.72 2.72 8.28
N VAL A 174 -10.68 3.52 8.49
CA VAL A 174 -9.87 3.54 9.72
C VAL A 174 -10.74 3.78 10.95
N GLU A 175 -11.63 4.78 10.90
CA GLU A 175 -12.55 5.03 12.01
C GLU A 175 -13.51 3.87 12.28
N ARG A 176 -14.06 3.25 11.23
CA ARG A 176 -14.93 2.06 11.38
C ARG A 176 -14.16 0.89 11.97
N LEU A 177 -12.96 0.62 11.48
CA LEU A 177 -12.08 -0.44 11.95
C LEU A 177 -11.70 -0.25 13.42
N ASN A 178 -11.27 0.96 13.80
CA ASN A 178 -10.91 1.26 15.19
C ASN A 178 -12.10 1.11 16.17
N ARG A 179 -13.33 1.38 15.72
CA ARG A 179 -14.52 1.10 16.56
C ARG A 179 -14.80 -0.40 16.72
N ARG A 180 -14.42 -1.23 15.74
CA ARG A 180 -14.63 -2.69 15.75
C ARG A 180 -13.54 -3.43 16.53
N MET A 181 -12.31 -2.97 16.43
CA MET A 181 -11.14 -3.57 17.09
C MET A 181 -10.99 -3.03 18.52
N ARG A 182 -10.74 -3.93 19.50
CA ARG A 182 -10.65 -3.53 20.92
C ARG A 182 -9.23 -3.35 21.43
N ASP A 183 -8.28 -4.13 20.90
CA ASP A 183 -6.91 -4.19 21.43
C ASP A 183 -5.87 -3.72 20.41
N VAL A 184 -6.33 -3.14 19.31
CA VAL A 184 -5.51 -2.70 18.17
C VAL A 184 -5.98 -1.33 17.73
N GLU A 185 -5.05 -0.45 17.41
CA GLU A 185 -5.32 0.87 16.90
C GLU A 185 -4.65 1.06 15.52
N LEU A 186 -5.41 1.53 14.55
CA LEU A 186 -4.93 1.89 13.23
C LEU A 186 -4.78 3.42 13.17
N ILE A 187 -3.53 3.88 13.01
CA ILE A 187 -3.16 5.30 13.06
C ILE A 187 -2.70 5.76 11.69
N VAL A 188 -3.21 6.90 11.22
CA VAL A 188 -2.74 7.55 9.99
C VAL A 188 -1.41 8.25 10.29
N ILE A 189 -0.33 7.83 9.60
CA ILE A 189 1.02 8.39 9.77
C ILE A 189 1.31 9.47 8.73
N SER A 190 0.94 9.24 7.48
CA SER A 190 1.07 10.23 6.41
C SER A 190 -0.08 10.12 5.43
N ASP A 191 -0.48 11.27 4.90
CA ASP A 191 -1.57 11.40 3.93
C ASP A 191 -1.19 12.46 2.89
N ASP A 192 -0.89 12.03 1.67
CA ASP A 192 -0.52 12.92 0.57
C ASP A 192 -1.69 13.82 0.14
N ALA A 193 -2.94 13.39 0.39
CA ALA A 193 -4.11 14.21 0.11
C ALA A 193 -4.15 15.49 0.96
N GLN A 194 -3.60 15.46 2.18
CA GLN A 194 -3.50 16.64 3.02
C GLN A 194 -2.59 17.70 2.39
N PHE A 195 -1.46 17.26 1.83
CA PHE A 195 -0.55 18.17 1.11
C PHE A 195 -1.22 18.72 -0.15
N ILE A 196 -1.92 17.89 -0.92
CA ILE A 196 -2.64 18.31 -2.12
C ILE A 196 -3.72 19.35 -1.76
N ARG A 197 -4.54 19.09 -0.75
CA ARG A 197 -5.58 20.05 -0.29
C ARG A 197 -4.99 21.38 0.15
N SER A 198 -3.90 21.33 0.91
CA SER A 198 -3.21 22.55 1.36
C SER A 198 -2.65 23.35 0.20
N SER A 199 -2.02 22.67 -0.77
CA SER A 199 -1.48 23.32 -1.97
C SER A 199 -2.57 23.94 -2.84
N VAL A 200 -3.69 23.24 -3.06
CA VAL A 200 -4.84 23.80 -3.79
C VAL A 200 -5.39 25.04 -3.10
N ARG A 201 -5.56 24.97 -1.77
CA ARG A 201 -6.04 26.13 -0.99
C ARG A 201 -5.09 27.32 -1.10
N GLU A 202 -3.79 27.09 -0.99
CA GLU A 202 -2.78 28.13 -1.09
C GLU A 202 -2.77 28.81 -2.46
N VAL A 203 -2.90 28.01 -3.54
CA VAL A 203 -3.03 28.55 -4.89
C VAL A 203 -4.29 29.40 -5.03
N VAL A 204 -5.43 28.92 -4.55
CA VAL A 204 -6.69 29.70 -4.61
C VAL A 204 -6.58 31.00 -3.83
N VAL A 205 -5.97 30.99 -2.65
CA VAL A 205 -5.76 32.18 -1.82
C VAL A 205 -4.80 33.14 -2.51
N SER A 206 -3.67 32.69 -3.00
CA SER A 206 -2.67 33.49 -3.70
C SER A 206 -3.25 34.12 -4.96
N LEU A 207 -4.01 33.34 -5.73
CA LEU A 207 -4.72 33.81 -6.91
C LEU A 207 -5.73 34.90 -6.58
N SER A 208 -6.52 34.70 -5.52
CA SER A 208 -7.50 35.70 -5.06
C SER A 208 -6.83 37.01 -4.64
N ILE A 209 -5.71 36.91 -3.91
CA ILE A 209 -4.92 38.08 -3.51
C ILE A 209 -4.37 38.81 -4.75
N ALA A 210 -3.79 38.06 -5.71
CA ALA A 210 -3.25 38.66 -6.93
C ALA A 210 -4.33 39.40 -7.71
N VAL A 211 -5.50 38.78 -7.90
CA VAL A 211 -6.65 39.43 -8.58
C VAL A 211 -7.09 40.68 -7.84
N LEU A 212 -7.18 40.66 -6.52
CA LEU A 212 -7.55 41.84 -5.70
C LEU A 212 -6.53 42.97 -5.82
N VAL A 213 -5.24 42.65 -5.77
CA VAL A 213 -4.15 43.64 -5.93
C VAL A 213 -4.23 44.28 -7.31
N VAL A 214 -4.41 43.51 -8.36
CA VAL A 214 -4.53 44.03 -9.74
C VAL A 214 -5.74 44.92 -9.90
N ILE A 215 -6.91 44.54 -9.41
CA ILE A 215 -8.10 45.37 -9.41
C ILE A 215 -7.86 46.66 -8.67
N GLY A 216 -7.18 46.57 -7.51
CA GLY A 216 -6.80 47.74 -6.72
C GLY A 216 -5.88 48.72 -7.46
N VAL A 217 -4.86 48.19 -8.13
CA VAL A 217 -3.92 48.98 -8.95
C VAL A 217 -4.66 49.65 -10.11
N ILE A 218 -5.46 48.92 -10.86
CA ILE A 218 -6.24 49.46 -11.97
C ILE A 218 -7.20 50.54 -11.45
N PHE A 219 -7.83 50.34 -10.31
CA PHE A 219 -8.73 51.35 -9.71
C PHE A 219 -7.98 52.65 -9.37
N VAL A 220 -6.79 52.56 -8.78
CA VAL A 220 -5.97 53.71 -8.43
C VAL A 220 -5.51 54.50 -9.67
N PHE A 221 -5.11 53.80 -10.74
CA PHE A 221 -4.66 54.45 -11.97
C PHE A 221 -5.78 54.98 -12.85
N MET A 222 -6.88 54.26 -12.96
CA MET A 222 -8.01 54.65 -13.84
C MET A 222 -8.99 55.66 -13.18
N GLY A 223 -9.06 55.70 -11.86
CA GLY A 223 -9.92 56.60 -11.12
C GLY A 223 -11.42 56.44 -11.39
N ALA A 224 -11.82 55.41 -12.14
CA ALA A 224 -13.18 55.20 -12.59
C ALA A 224 -13.66 53.80 -12.30
N LEU A 225 -14.69 53.64 -11.50
CA LEU A 225 -15.24 52.37 -11.08
C LEU A 225 -15.72 51.50 -12.27
N ARG A 226 -16.29 52.16 -13.31
CA ARG A 226 -16.76 51.43 -14.52
C ARG A 226 -15.62 50.80 -15.31
N SER A 227 -14.49 51.48 -15.43
CA SER A 227 -13.34 50.95 -16.17
C SER A 227 -12.63 49.83 -15.41
N THR A 228 -12.68 49.86 -14.07
CA THR A 228 -12.11 48.81 -13.20
C THR A 228 -12.99 47.55 -13.18
N LEU A 229 -14.30 47.71 -13.38
CA LEU A 229 -15.22 46.55 -13.34
C LEU A 229 -15.00 45.56 -14.49
N ILE A 230 -14.54 46.04 -15.64
CA ILE A 230 -14.32 45.18 -16.83
C ILE A 230 -13.23 44.14 -16.53
N PRO A 231 -11.99 44.49 -16.15
CA PRO A 231 -10.97 43.49 -15.80
C PRO A 231 -11.33 42.71 -14.53
N ALA A 232 -12.02 43.32 -13.57
CA ALA A 232 -12.47 42.63 -12.34
C ALA A 232 -13.40 41.45 -12.63
N ILE A 233 -14.18 41.51 -13.69
CA ILE A 233 -15.05 40.40 -14.13
C ILE A 233 -14.33 39.48 -15.13
N ALA A 234 -13.51 40.06 -16.02
CA ALA A 234 -12.83 39.31 -17.07
C ALA A 234 -11.84 38.27 -16.51
N ILE A 235 -11.07 38.61 -15.48
CA ILE A 235 -10.07 37.75 -14.88
C ILE A 235 -10.69 36.44 -14.28
N PRO A 236 -11.70 36.50 -13.40
CA PRO A 236 -12.37 35.32 -12.88
C PRO A 236 -13.02 34.45 -13.97
N ILE A 237 -13.59 35.07 -15.02
CA ILE A 237 -14.19 34.35 -16.14
C ILE A 237 -13.11 33.60 -16.92
N ALA A 238 -11.97 34.25 -17.22
CA ALA A 238 -10.87 33.62 -17.93
C ALA A 238 -10.29 32.43 -17.14
N LEU A 239 -10.12 32.58 -15.82
CA LEU A 239 -9.67 31.50 -14.92
C LEU A 239 -10.67 30.35 -14.88
N SER A 240 -11.95 30.64 -14.74
CA SER A 240 -13.00 29.61 -14.76
C SER A 240 -13.04 28.88 -16.10
N GLY A 241 -12.86 29.60 -17.21
CA GLY A 241 -12.74 29.02 -18.54
C GLY A 241 -11.53 28.09 -18.68
N THR A 242 -10.38 28.49 -18.12
CA THR A 242 -9.16 27.65 -18.11
C THR A 242 -9.35 26.38 -17.30
N ILE A 243 -9.96 26.45 -16.12
CA ILE A 243 -10.26 25.28 -15.29
C ILE A 243 -11.24 24.36 -16.01
N ALA A 244 -12.27 24.90 -16.65
CA ALA A 244 -13.22 24.14 -17.44
C ALA A 244 -12.55 23.45 -18.63
N ALA A 245 -11.62 24.11 -19.31
CA ALA A 245 -10.86 23.53 -20.43
C ALA A 245 -9.93 22.39 -19.95
N ILE A 246 -9.26 22.57 -18.83
CA ILE A 246 -8.42 21.53 -18.19
C ILE A 246 -9.28 20.28 -17.90
N TRP A 247 -10.49 20.49 -17.33
CA TRP A 247 -11.42 19.39 -17.03
C TRP A 247 -11.94 18.70 -18.29
N LEU A 248 -12.34 19.46 -19.33
CA LEU A 248 -12.82 18.95 -20.62
C LEU A 248 -11.77 18.11 -21.37
N LEU A 249 -10.50 18.51 -21.27
CA LEU A 249 -9.38 17.82 -21.91
C LEU A 249 -8.88 16.60 -21.08
N GLY A 250 -9.53 16.30 -19.94
CA GLY A 250 -9.20 15.16 -19.11
C GLY A 250 -7.88 15.27 -18.34
N PHE A 251 -7.33 16.49 -18.22
CA PHE A 251 -6.13 16.71 -17.41
C PHE A 251 -6.46 16.62 -15.91
N SER A 252 -5.60 15.97 -15.16
CA SER A 252 -5.71 15.94 -13.70
C SER A 252 -5.25 17.26 -13.09
N ILE A 253 -5.94 17.70 -12.03
CA ILE A 253 -5.47 18.82 -11.20
C ILE A 253 -4.35 18.26 -10.32
N ASN A 254 -3.13 18.65 -10.62
CA ASN A 254 -1.92 18.30 -9.89
C ASN A 254 -1.07 19.55 -9.62
N ILE A 255 0.03 19.42 -8.90
CA ILE A 255 0.92 20.54 -8.54
C ILE A 255 1.41 21.28 -9.78
N LEU A 256 1.72 20.58 -10.87
CA LEU A 256 2.21 21.19 -12.11
C LEU A 256 1.12 22.02 -12.80
N THR A 257 -0.11 21.50 -12.88
CA THR A 257 -1.23 22.24 -13.49
C THR A 257 -1.61 23.46 -12.64
N LEU A 258 -1.52 23.35 -11.31
CA LEU A 258 -1.75 24.47 -10.41
C LEU A 258 -0.65 25.54 -10.53
N LEU A 259 0.61 25.13 -10.64
CA LEU A 259 1.73 26.04 -10.87
C LEU A 259 1.59 26.79 -12.20
N ALA A 260 1.21 26.08 -13.27
CA ALA A 260 0.94 26.65 -14.58
C ALA A 260 -0.21 27.68 -14.51
N LEU A 261 -1.26 27.39 -13.73
CA LEU A 261 -2.38 28.31 -13.54
C LEU A 261 -1.96 29.61 -12.83
N VAL A 262 -1.10 29.51 -11.80
CA VAL A 262 -0.54 30.68 -11.11
C VAL A 262 0.32 31.51 -12.07
N LEU A 263 1.16 30.86 -12.87
CA LEU A 263 2.00 31.54 -13.85
C LEU A 263 1.17 32.23 -14.93
N ALA A 264 0.14 31.53 -15.45
CA ALA A 264 -0.78 32.08 -16.46
C ALA A 264 -1.53 33.32 -15.93
N THR A 265 -1.88 33.33 -14.64
CA THR A 265 -2.55 34.48 -14.01
C THR A 265 -1.64 35.70 -13.99
N GLY A 266 -0.35 35.52 -13.70
CA GLY A 266 0.62 36.59 -13.79
C GLY A 266 0.70 37.20 -15.21
N MET A 267 0.62 36.35 -16.25
CA MET A 267 0.64 36.82 -17.65
C MET A 267 -0.66 37.45 -18.12
N ILE A 268 -1.81 37.11 -17.53
CA ILE A 268 -3.12 37.71 -17.87
C ILE A 268 -3.21 39.12 -17.33
N VAL A 269 -2.46 39.40 -16.29
CA VAL A 269 -2.47 40.68 -15.56
C VAL A 269 -1.58 41.72 -16.22
N ASP A 270 -0.47 41.30 -16.88
CA ASP A 270 0.42 42.21 -17.62
C ASP A 270 -0.15 42.55 -19.01
#